data_afec9241433d3d5c9cf733870308177c
#
_entry.id   afec9241433d3d5c9cf733870308177c
#
_cell.length_a   1.000
_cell.length_b   1.000
_cell.length_c   1.000
_cell.angle_alpha   90.00
_cell.angle_beta   90.00
_cell.angle_gamma   90.00
#
_symmetry.space_group_name_H-M   'P 1'
#
loop_
_entity.id
_entity.type
_entity.pdbx_description
1 polymer ?
#
loop_
_entity_poly.entity_id
_entity_poly.type
_entity_poly.pdbx_seq_one_letter_code
_entity_poly.pdbx_strand_id
1 'polypeptide(L)'
;PIAITHANPAFWHPALRNKSGDVLKALGESGGMLGFSLYPHHLKDKSDCTVGSFCDMVARTADLMGVDHIGLGSDLCQDQPNSVVEWMRVGRWTKGIDYGEGSASDAGFPPMPPWFGGNLDFGNITDGLKAHGFDDADVEKVMGGNWLRFFKESFGPLN
;
A
#
# COMPACT_ATOMS: atom_id res chain seq x y z
N PRO A 1 -0.46 -1.32 -19.54
CA PRO A 1 -1.08 -1.29 -18.21
C PRO A 1 -0.35 -0.32 -17.28
N ILE A 2 -1.06 0.21 -16.27
CA ILE A 2 -0.55 1.19 -15.30
C ILE A 2 -0.64 0.58 -13.91
N ALA A 3 0.34 0.86 -13.05
CA ALA A 3 0.28 0.49 -11.65
C ALA A 3 0.50 1.72 -10.74
N ILE A 4 -0.31 1.81 -9.70
CA ILE A 4 -0.05 2.64 -8.52
C ILE A 4 0.56 1.70 -7.48
N THR A 5 1.89 1.76 -7.34
CA THR A 5 2.65 0.73 -6.64
C THR A 5 2.47 0.74 -5.12
N HIS A 6 2.18 1.91 -4.51
CA HIS A 6 2.02 2.06 -3.06
C HIS A 6 1.15 3.28 -2.72
N ALA A 7 -0.14 3.05 -2.53
CA ALA A 7 -1.11 4.04 -2.07
C ALA A 7 -2.34 3.33 -1.49
N ASN A 8 -3.18 4.08 -0.77
CA ASN A 8 -4.42 3.58 -0.21
C ASN A 8 -5.62 4.38 -0.74
N PRO A 9 -6.87 3.94 -0.54
CA PRO A 9 -8.03 4.71 -0.94
C PRO A 9 -8.26 5.92 -0.03
N ALA A 10 -8.50 7.09 -0.64
CA ALA A 10 -8.78 8.33 0.10
C ALA A 10 -10.10 8.28 0.88
N PHE A 11 -11.05 7.41 0.49
CA PHE A 11 -12.29 7.22 1.24
C PHE A 11 -12.06 6.57 2.61
N TRP A 12 -10.94 5.87 2.79
CA TRP A 12 -10.56 5.27 4.06
C TRP A 12 -9.67 6.20 4.88
N HIS A 13 -8.69 6.85 4.24
CA HIS A 13 -7.82 7.85 4.86
C HIS A 13 -7.39 8.90 3.83
N PRO A 14 -7.71 10.20 4.03
CA PRO A 14 -7.50 11.25 3.02
C PRO A 14 -6.07 11.83 3.00
N ALA A 15 -5.04 10.96 3.11
CA ALA A 15 -3.67 11.40 2.91
C ALA A 15 -3.44 11.81 1.45
N LEU A 16 -2.53 12.78 1.21
CA LEU A 16 -2.27 13.31 -0.14
C LEU A 16 -1.76 12.24 -1.13
N ARG A 17 -1.08 11.22 -0.65
CA ARG A 17 -0.65 10.07 -1.45
C ARG A 17 -1.81 9.18 -1.88
N ASN A 18 -2.85 9.10 -1.07
CA ASN A 18 -3.99 8.22 -1.28
C ASN A 18 -4.85 8.68 -2.47
N LYS A 19 -5.58 7.77 -3.08
CA LYS A 19 -6.27 7.99 -4.34
C LYS A 19 -7.78 8.02 -4.15
N SER A 20 -8.45 8.90 -4.90
CA SER A 20 -9.92 8.96 -4.89
C SER A 20 -10.54 7.68 -5.45
N GLY A 21 -11.77 7.38 -5.06
CA GLY A 21 -12.51 6.24 -5.56
C GLY A 21 -12.63 6.24 -7.09
N ASP A 22 -12.83 7.40 -7.71
CA ASP A 22 -12.92 7.53 -9.18
C ASP A 22 -11.61 7.13 -9.87
N VAL A 23 -10.46 7.55 -9.32
CA VAL A 23 -9.15 7.14 -9.84
C VAL A 23 -8.94 5.64 -9.70
N LEU A 24 -9.32 5.07 -8.54
CA LEU A 24 -9.18 3.62 -8.30
C LEU A 24 -10.09 2.82 -9.22
N LYS A 25 -11.35 3.25 -9.41
CA LYS A 25 -12.27 2.61 -10.34
C LYS A 25 -11.74 2.63 -11.77
N ALA A 26 -11.29 3.79 -12.26
CA ALA A 26 -10.70 3.92 -13.58
C ALA A 26 -9.44 3.07 -13.75
N LEU A 27 -8.61 2.95 -12.67
CA LEU A 27 -7.43 2.09 -12.67
C LEU A 27 -7.81 0.62 -12.85
N GLY A 28 -8.80 0.11 -12.10
CA GLY A 28 -9.30 -1.26 -12.25
C GLY A 28 -9.89 -1.52 -13.65
N GLU A 29 -10.75 -0.61 -14.15
CA GLU A 29 -11.36 -0.70 -15.49
C GLU A 29 -10.31 -0.71 -16.60
N SER A 30 -9.14 -0.09 -16.39
CA SER A 30 -8.03 -0.08 -17.35
C SER A 30 -7.16 -1.35 -17.33
N GLY A 31 -7.44 -2.31 -16.45
CA GLY A 31 -6.58 -3.48 -16.21
C GLY A 31 -5.33 -3.16 -15.37
N GLY A 32 -5.33 -2.00 -14.72
CA GLY A 32 -4.21 -1.57 -13.87
C GLY A 32 -4.18 -2.24 -12.50
N MET A 33 -3.16 -1.90 -11.70
CA MET A 33 -2.91 -2.46 -10.37
C MET A 33 -2.77 -1.39 -9.29
N LEU A 34 -3.37 -1.64 -8.13
CA LEU A 34 -3.11 -0.91 -6.90
C LEU A 34 -2.32 -1.78 -5.92
N GLY A 35 -1.15 -1.30 -5.47
CA GLY A 35 -0.43 -1.85 -4.33
C GLY A 35 -0.79 -1.09 -3.06
N PHE A 36 -1.30 -1.77 -2.03
CA PHE A 36 -1.61 -1.14 -0.76
C PHE A 36 -0.36 -0.79 0.02
N SER A 37 -0.26 0.48 0.40
CA SER A 37 0.82 0.99 1.23
C SER A 37 0.62 0.61 2.69
N LEU A 38 1.71 0.20 3.33
CA LEU A 38 1.79 -0.03 4.78
C LEU A 38 2.56 1.08 5.49
N TYR A 39 2.99 2.11 4.75
CA TYR A 39 3.66 3.27 5.35
C TYR A 39 2.70 4.02 6.27
N PRO A 40 3.06 4.26 7.55
CA PRO A 40 2.12 4.74 8.56
C PRO A 40 1.36 6.02 8.22
N HIS A 41 1.99 6.99 7.54
CA HIS A 41 1.30 8.23 7.15
C HIS A 41 0.24 8.03 6.06
N HIS A 42 0.21 6.88 5.38
CA HIS A 42 -0.83 6.52 4.41
C HIS A 42 -1.96 5.71 5.04
N LEU A 43 -1.76 5.23 6.29
CA LEU A 43 -2.72 4.42 7.02
C LEU A 43 -3.65 5.29 7.87
N LYS A 44 -4.92 4.89 7.94
CA LYS A 44 -5.82 5.38 8.97
C LYS A 44 -5.25 4.98 10.34
N ASP A 45 -5.27 5.92 11.28
CA ASP A 45 -4.70 5.76 12.62
C ASP A 45 -3.17 5.54 12.65
N LYS A 46 -2.49 5.73 11.51
CA LYS A 46 -1.01 5.66 11.39
C LYS A 46 -0.45 4.37 11.99
N SER A 47 0.49 4.50 12.94
CA SER A 47 1.13 3.37 13.64
C SER A 47 0.17 2.56 14.51
N ASP A 48 -0.99 3.13 14.87
CA ASP A 48 -2.05 2.46 15.64
C ASP A 48 -3.04 1.70 14.74
N CYS A 49 -2.84 1.74 13.43
CA CYS A 49 -3.66 0.99 12.48
C CYS A 49 -3.65 -0.50 12.83
N THR A 50 -4.83 -1.09 13.01
CA THR A 50 -4.95 -2.53 13.25
C THR A 50 -4.95 -3.32 11.94
N VAL A 51 -4.53 -4.59 11.97
CA VAL A 51 -4.63 -5.47 10.80
C VAL A 51 -6.08 -5.62 10.31
N GLY A 52 -7.04 -5.65 11.23
CA GLY A 52 -8.47 -5.70 10.88
C GLY A 52 -8.91 -4.46 10.11
N SER A 53 -8.54 -3.24 10.56
CA SER A 53 -8.85 -2.01 9.84
C SER A 53 -8.21 -1.96 8.45
N PHE A 54 -6.96 -2.46 8.33
CA PHE A 54 -6.28 -2.57 7.05
C PHE A 54 -7.01 -3.55 6.10
N CYS A 55 -7.38 -4.73 6.59
CA CYS A 55 -8.06 -5.74 5.77
C CYS A 55 -9.51 -5.33 5.40
N ASP A 56 -10.22 -4.59 6.26
CA ASP A 56 -11.50 -3.96 5.89
C ASP A 56 -11.33 -2.99 4.71
N MET A 57 -10.29 -2.16 4.74
CA MET A 57 -9.95 -1.30 3.61
C MET A 57 -9.68 -2.10 2.33
N VAL A 58 -8.91 -3.18 2.42
CA VAL A 58 -8.61 -4.06 1.27
C VAL A 58 -9.90 -4.63 0.70
N ALA A 59 -10.80 -5.17 1.55
CA ALA A 59 -12.07 -5.74 1.13
C ALA A 59 -12.95 -4.71 0.40
N ARG A 60 -13.13 -3.53 0.97
CA ARG A 60 -13.90 -2.44 0.34
C ARG A 60 -13.28 -1.95 -0.97
N THR A 61 -11.96 -2.04 -1.10
CA THR A 61 -11.28 -1.69 -2.35
C THR A 61 -11.42 -2.78 -3.39
N ALA A 62 -11.44 -4.06 -2.98
CA ALA A 62 -11.75 -5.18 -3.84
C ALA A 62 -13.18 -5.07 -4.43
N ASP A 63 -14.16 -4.64 -3.62
CA ASP A 63 -15.52 -4.37 -4.09
C ASP A 63 -15.55 -3.27 -5.17
N LEU A 64 -14.67 -2.27 -5.07
CA LEU A 64 -14.62 -1.15 -6.01
C LEU A 64 -13.88 -1.48 -7.31
N MET A 65 -12.74 -2.17 -7.21
CA MET A 65 -11.79 -2.38 -8.31
C MET A 65 -11.84 -3.78 -8.90
N GLY A 66 -12.36 -4.75 -8.15
CA GLY A 66 -12.16 -6.18 -8.39
C GLY A 66 -10.89 -6.71 -7.73
N VAL A 67 -10.96 -7.93 -7.18
CA VAL A 67 -9.83 -8.56 -6.46
C VAL A 67 -8.59 -8.75 -7.33
N ASP A 68 -8.76 -8.87 -8.66
CA ASP A 68 -7.67 -9.09 -9.62
C ASP A 68 -6.79 -7.84 -9.84
N HIS A 69 -7.22 -6.66 -9.35
CA HIS A 69 -6.55 -5.38 -9.56
C HIS A 69 -5.86 -4.81 -8.32
N ILE A 70 -5.79 -5.60 -7.26
CA ILE A 70 -5.20 -5.19 -5.98
C ILE A 70 -4.07 -6.11 -5.54
N GLY A 71 -3.14 -5.57 -4.76
CA GLY A 71 -2.01 -6.30 -4.21
C GLY A 71 -1.30 -5.50 -3.12
N LEU A 72 -0.18 -5.99 -2.63
CA LEU A 72 0.60 -5.29 -1.62
C LEU A 72 1.73 -4.47 -2.26
N GLY A 73 1.91 -3.26 -1.76
CA GLY A 73 3.01 -2.36 -2.12
C GLY A 73 3.51 -1.67 -0.86
N SER A 74 4.11 -2.44 0.05
CA SER A 74 4.31 -2.10 1.46
C SER A 74 4.98 -0.75 1.73
N ASP A 75 5.84 -0.28 0.83
CA ASP A 75 6.70 0.89 1.06
C ASP A 75 7.55 0.74 2.34
N LEU A 76 7.89 -0.51 2.68
CA LEU A 76 8.63 -0.85 3.88
C LEU A 76 10.10 -0.42 3.73
N CYS A 77 10.54 0.44 4.64
CA CYS A 77 11.94 0.83 4.79
C CYS A 77 12.53 0.12 6.02
N GLN A 78 13.03 -1.07 5.82
CA GLN A 78 13.61 -1.87 6.89
C GLN A 78 15.11 -1.54 7.07
N ASP A 79 15.53 -1.44 8.33
CA ASP A 79 16.94 -1.22 8.71
C ASP A 79 17.60 0.03 8.12
N GLN A 80 16.81 1.03 7.75
CA GLN A 80 17.32 2.30 7.25
C GLN A 80 17.45 3.33 8.38
N PRO A 81 18.58 4.04 8.48
CA PRO A 81 18.74 5.09 9.47
C PRO A 81 17.87 6.31 9.13
N ASN A 82 17.46 7.07 10.16
CA ASN A 82 16.69 8.31 9.98
C ASN A 82 17.35 9.31 9.02
N SER A 83 18.69 9.29 8.91
CA SER A 83 19.42 10.14 7.96
C SER A 83 19.00 9.95 6.51
N VAL A 84 18.45 8.79 6.12
CA VAL A 84 17.89 8.56 4.78
C VAL A 84 16.65 9.42 4.56
N VAL A 85 15.75 9.47 5.56
CA VAL A 85 14.55 10.32 5.50
C VAL A 85 14.93 11.79 5.53
N GLU A 86 15.88 12.18 6.38
CA GLU A 86 16.40 13.55 6.43
C GLU A 86 16.95 13.97 5.06
N TRP A 87 17.77 13.11 4.45
CA TRP A 87 18.30 13.38 3.11
C TRP A 87 17.20 13.55 2.06
N MET A 88 16.18 12.69 2.04
CA MET A 88 15.06 12.81 1.12
C MET A 88 14.28 14.13 1.32
N ARG A 89 14.19 14.63 2.56
CA ARG A 89 13.43 15.82 2.91
C ARG A 89 14.17 17.14 2.72
N VAL A 90 15.50 17.15 2.74
CA VAL A 90 16.28 18.37 2.42
C VAL A 90 16.38 18.63 0.91
N GLY A 91 15.97 17.68 0.08
CA GLY A 91 15.94 17.84 -1.36
C GLY A 91 14.90 18.85 -1.84
N ARG A 92 15.16 19.45 -3.00
CA ARG A 92 14.30 20.47 -3.61
C ARG A 92 12.87 20.02 -3.93
N TRP A 93 12.64 18.72 -4.01
CA TRP A 93 11.35 18.09 -4.34
C TRP A 93 10.36 18.07 -3.18
N THR A 94 10.85 18.22 -1.95
CA THR A 94 10.05 18.12 -0.73
C THR A 94 9.80 19.47 -0.07
N LYS A 95 10.38 20.55 -0.60
CA LYS A 95 10.17 21.89 -0.05
C LYS A 95 8.73 22.37 -0.29
N GLY A 96 7.99 22.51 0.77
CA GLY A 96 6.66 23.10 0.76
C GLY A 96 5.51 22.14 0.45
N ILE A 97 5.77 20.87 0.22
CA ILE A 97 4.72 19.85 0.00
C ILE A 97 4.83 18.80 1.09
N ASP A 98 3.83 18.74 1.95
CA ASP A 98 3.64 17.64 2.90
C ASP A 98 2.79 16.55 2.24
N TYR A 99 3.44 15.49 1.79
CA TYR A 99 2.76 14.32 1.23
C TYR A 99 2.24 13.34 2.31
N GLY A 100 2.17 13.78 3.57
CA GLY A 100 1.85 12.92 4.69
C GLY A 100 3.03 12.08 5.17
N GLU A 101 4.24 12.46 4.79
CA GLU A 101 5.49 11.73 5.06
C GLU A 101 6.28 12.32 6.25
N GLY A 102 5.59 13.01 7.15
CA GLY A 102 6.17 13.75 8.27
C GLY A 102 6.56 15.20 7.92
N SER A 103 7.11 15.93 8.85
CA SER A 103 7.50 17.34 8.67
C SER A 103 9.01 17.51 8.72
N ALA A 104 9.49 18.70 8.33
CA ALA A 104 10.91 19.07 8.47
C ALA A 104 11.39 19.03 9.94
N SER A 105 10.46 19.13 10.90
CA SER A 105 10.74 19.03 12.34
C SER A 105 10.64 17.61 12.90
N ASP A 106 10.10 16.66 12.11
CA ASP A 106 10.00 15.24 12.46
C ASP A 106 10.40 14.40 11.23
N ALA A 107 11.69 14.39 10.98
CA ALA A 107 12.29 13.80 9.78
C ALA A 107 12.59 12.29 9.91
N GLY A 108 12.21 11.66 11.00
CA GLY A 108 12.42 10.22 11.23
C GLY A 108 11.42 9.34 10.47
N PHE A 109 11.73 8.04 10.40
CA PHE A 109 10.75 7.05 10.01
C PHE A 109 9.70 6.91 11.11
N PRO A 110 8.39 6.97 10.81
CA PRO A 110 7.37 6.68 11.80
C PRO A 110 7.47 5.20 12.21
N PRO A 111 7.17 4.86 13.47
CA PRO A 111 7.11 3.46 13.87
C PRO A 111 6.04 2.73 13.07
N MET A 112 6.38 1.53 12.59
CA MET A 112 5.44 0.68 11.88
C MET A 112 4.33 0.18 12.82
N PRO A 113 3.13 -0.16 12.31
CA PRO A 113 2.13 -0.84 13.10
C PRO A 113 2.69 -2.10 13.77
N PRO A 114 2.34 -2.43 15.03
CA PRO A 114 2.94 -3.55 15.76
C PRO A 114 2.81 -4.91 15.08
N TRP A 115 1.81 -5.08 14.21
CA TRP A 115 1.57 -6.30 13.45
C TRP A 115 2.34 -6.37 12.13
N PHE A 116 3.06 -5.31 11.75
CA PHE A 116 3.85 -5.25 10.51
C PHE A 116 5.13 -4.45 10.72
N GLY A 117 6.12 -5.05 11.36
CA GLY A 117 7.44 -4.44 11.59
C GLY A 117 8.49 -4.82 10.54
N GLY A 118 8.26 -5.86 9.76
CA GLY A 118 9.24 -6.37 8.81
C GLY A 118 8.70 -7.37 7.80
N ASN A 119 9.61 -7.88 6.97
CA ASN A 119 9.27 -8.81 5.89
C ASN A 119 8.66 -10.15 6.36
N LEU A 120 8.87 -10.53 7.60
CA LEU A 120 8.33 -11.78 8.15
C LEU A 120 6.87 -11.66 8.57
N ASP A 121 6.32 -10.44 8.59
CA ASP A 121 4.97 -10.17 9.12
C ASP A 121 3.87 -10.20 8.06
N PHE A 122 4.20 -10.46 6.79
CA PHE A 122 3.19 -10.58 5.73
C PHE A 122 2.14 -11.67 6.01
N GLY A 123 2.47 -12.70 6.78
CA GLY A 123 1.53 -13.73 7.22
C GLY A 123 0.32 -13.16 7.99
N ASN A 124 0.51 -12.09 8.76
CA ASN A 124 -0.57 -11.42 9.50
C ASN A 124 -1.65 -10.85 8.56
N ILE A 125 -1.25 -10.40 7.35
CA ILE A 125 -2.18 -9.92 6.32
C ILE A 125 -2.99 -11.08 5.75
N THR A 126 -2.35 -12.22 5.49
CA THR A 126 -3.02 -13.45 5.04
C THR A 126 -4.15 -13.85 5.98
N ASP A 127 -3.87 -13.92 7.28
CA ASP A 127 -4.85 -14.27 8.29
C ASP A 127 -5.96 -13.21 8.39
N GLY A 128 -5.58 -11.94 8.30
CA GLY A 128 -6.51 -10.82 8.29
C GLY A 128 -7.47 -10.84 7.10
N LEU A 129 -6.98 -11.13 5.89
CA LEU A 129 -7.81 -11.25 4.68
C LEU A 129 -8.82 -12.39 4.81
N LYS A 130 -8.39 -13.56 5.28
CA LYS A 130 -9.30 -14.69 5.54
C LYS A 130 -10.39 -14.35 6.54
N ALA A 131 -10.04 -13.63 7.60
CA ALA A 131 -11.02 -13.14 8.58
C ALA A 131 -12.03 -12.14 8.00
N HIS A 132 -11.70 -11.51 6.85
CA HIS A 132 -12.57 -10.57 6.11
C HIS A 132 -13.26 -11.22 4.89
N GLY A 133 -13.30 -12.56 4.81
CA GLY A 133 -14.08 -13.30 3.84
C GLY A 133 -13.39 -13.59 2.52
N PHE A 134 -12.09 -13.30 2.37
CA PHE A 134 -11.33 -13.72 1.20
C PHE A 134 -11.09 -15.23 1.27
N ASP A 135 -11.37 -15.93 0.18
CA ASP A 135 -11.00 -17.33 0.05
C ASP A 135 -9.49 -17.51 -0.24
N ASP A 136 -9.01 -18.76 -0.22
CA ASP A 136 -7.58 -19.02 -0.43
C ASP A 136 -7.08 -18.54 -1.80
N ALA A 137 -7.92 -18.60 -2.85
CA ALA A 137 -7.55 -18.15 -4.18
C ALA A 137 -7.42 -16.64 -4.26
N ASP A 138 -8.31 -15.90 -3.64
CA ASP A 138 -8.27 -14.44 -3.58
C ASP A 138 -7.12 -13.95 -2.70
N VAL A 139 -6.84 -14.63 -1.60
CA VAL A 139 -5.65 -14.36 -0.78
C VAL A 139 -4.37 -14.54 -1.60
N GLU A 140 -4.22 -15.63 -2.35
CA GLU A 140 -3.07 -15.86 -3.22
C GLU A 140 -2.90 -14.73 -4.25
N LYS A 141 -3.98 -14.27 -4.86
CA LYS A 141 -3.98 -13.13 -5.79
C LYS A 141 -3.44 -11.86 -5.13
N VAL A 142 -4.03 -11.46 -4.00
CA VAL A 142 -3.66 -10.22 -3.29
C VAL A 142 -2.24 -10.27 -2.76
N MET A 143 -1.79 -11.43 -2.24
CA MET A 143 -0.46 -11.62 -1.65
C MET A 143 0.68 -11.66 -2.68
N GLY A 144 0.38 -11.73 -3.99
CA GLY A 144 1.43 -11.64 -5.01
C GLY A 144 1.03 -12.13 -6.40
N GLY A 145 0.03 -13.00 -6.51
CA GLY A 145 -0.40 -13.59 -7.78
C GLY A 145 -0.78 -12.53 -8.81
N ASN A 146 -1.49 -11.48 -8.40
CA ASN A 146 -1.86 -10.37 -9.26
C ASN A 146 -0.65 -9.59 -9.79
N TRP A 147 0.36 -9.35 -8.95
CA TRP A 147 1.60 -8.72 -9.39
C TRP A 147 2.35 -9.56 -10.39
N LEU A 148 2.44 -10.88 -10.17
CA LEU A 148 3.08 -11.79 -11.13
C LEU A 148 2.35 -11.77 -12.48
N ARG A 149 1.03 -11.82 -12.48
CA ARG A 149 0.22 -11.68 -13.70
C ARG A 149 0.50 -10.35 -14.39
N PHE A 150 0.38 -9.23 -13.67
CA PHE A 150 0.57 -7.88 -14.19
C PHE A 150 1.97 -7.70 -14.83
N PHE A 151 3.02 -8.21 -14.19
CA PHE A 151 4.38 -8.11 -14.74
C PHE A 151 4.57 -8.98 -15.99
N LYS A 152 3.99 -10.18 -16.02
CA LYS A 152 4.02 -11.03 -17.23
C LYS A 152 3.34 -10.35 -18.41
N GLU A 153 2.18 -9.73 -18.18
CA GLU A 153 1.44 -9.00 -19.21
C GLU A 153 2.17 -7.73 -19.67
N SER A 154 2.84 -7.03 -18.74
CA SER A 154 3.51 -5.75 -19.02
C SER A 154 4.86 -5.91 -19.70
N PHE A 155 5.65 -6.91 -19.32
CA PHE A 155 7.03 -7.08 -19.78
C PHE A 155 7.20 -8.23 -20.76
N GLY A 156 6.15 -9.01 -20.97
CA GLY A 156 6.20 -10.21 -21.83
C GLY A 156 6.95 -11.38 -21.18
N PRO A 157 7.13 -12.50 -21.92
CA PRO A 157 7.87 -13.63 -21.40
C PRO A 157 9.32 -13.25 -21.15
N LEU A 158 9.84 -13.63 -20.00
CA LEU A 158 11.27 -13.58 -19.71
C LEU A 158 11.96 -14.58 -20.66
N ASN A 159 12.70 -14.07 -21.64
CA ASN A 159 13.53 -14.88 -22.52
C ASN A 159 14.76 -15.38 -21.77
#